data_832ca6e21664666b7f736f4e1692792a
#
_entry.id   832ca6e21664666b7f736f4e1692792a
#
_cell.length_a   1.000
_cell.length_b   1.000
_cell.length_c   1.000
_cell.angle_alpha   90.00
_cell.angle_beta   90.00
_cell.angle_gamma   90.00
#
_symmetry.space_group_name_H-M   'P 1'
#
loop_
_entity.id
_entity.type
_entity.pdbx_description
1 polymer ?
#
loop_
_entity_poly.entity_id
_entity_poly.type
_entity_poly.pdbx_seq_one_letter_code
_entity_poly.pdbx_strand_id
1 'polypeptide(L)'
;MKTSTTLTILGVYQTLIGCMAMFFASSMGEMALAEAHHGDDNLIHLSTIMHVGVGHAFFMIGILLLASRKAGIDVAKTILIAYLIGAAAMFVVMFTVIGQSELMNFSIEMIAPDMVFFVLAIFGLVKAK
;
A
#
# COMPACT_ATOMS: atom_id res chain seq x y z
N MET A 1 9.84 -10.28 -17.55
CA MET A 1 10.50 -10.07 -16.23
C MET A 1 10.33 -11.36 -15.43
N LYS A 2 11.33 -11.79 -14.67
CA LYS A 2 11.19 -12.99 -13.83
C LYS A 2 10.22 -12.70 -12.67
N THR A 3 9.39 -13.66 -12.30
CA THR A 3 8.42 -13.51 -11.20
C THR A 3 9.10 -13.14 -9.87
N SER A 4 10.29 -13.71 -9.62
CA SER A 4 11.10 -13.34 -8.45
C SER A 4 11.52 -11.86 -8.43
N THR A 5 11.78 -11.27 -9.58
CA THR A 5 12.09 -9.84 -9.70
C THR A 5 10.86 -8.99 -9.36
N THR A 6 9.68 -9.37 -9.87
CA THR A 6 8.41 -8.69 -9.52
C THR A 6 8.17 -8.73 -8.02
N LEU A 7 8.23 -9.92 -7.40
CA LEU A 7 8.04 -10.07 -5.96
C LEU A 7 9.07 -9.26 -5.15
N THR A 8 10.32 -9.18 -5.62
CA THR A 8 11.35 -8.36 -4.95
C THR A 8 11.00 -6.87 -5.02
N ILE A 9 10.64 -6.35 -6.19
CA ILE A 9 10.32 -4.93 -6.37
C ILE A 9 9.09 -4.56 -5.54
N LEU A 10 8.01 -5.35 -5.63
CA LEU A 10 6.79 -5.14 -4.84
C LEU A 10 7.08 -5.23 -3.34
N GLY A 11 7.86 -6.21 -2.92
CA GLY A 11 8.20 -6.41 -1.52
C GLY A 11 9.04 -5.27 -0.95
N VAL A 12 10.04 -4.78 -1.68
CA VAL A 12 10.82 -3.60 -1.29
C VAL A 12 9.93 -2.38 -1.17
N TYR A 13 9.08 -2.13 -2.18
CA TYR A 13 8.15 -1.01 -2.17
C TYR A 13 7.23 -1.04 -0.95
N GLN A 14 6.53 -2.16 -0.72
CA GLN A 14 5.59 -2.30 0.40
C GLN A 14 6.30 -2.18 1.75
N THR A 15 7.52 -2.73 1.88
CA THR A 15 8.32 -2.59 3.11
C THR A 15 8.68 -1.13 3.37
N LEU A 16 9.11 -0.40 2.34
CA LEU A 16 9.49 1.02 2.48
C LEU A 16 8.28 1.89 2.83
N ILE A 17 7.15 1.73 2.12
CA ILE A 17 5.91 2.46 2.44
C ILE A 17 5.42 2.13 3.85
N GLY A 18 5.47 0.86 4.24
CA GLY A 18 5.13 0.45 5.60
C GLY A 18 6.00 1.11 6.66
N CYS A 19 7.32 1.14 6.44
CA CYS A 19 8.25 1.86 7.33
C CYS A 19 7.93 3.36 7.37
N MET A 20 7.73 3.99 6.22
CA MET A 20 7.39 5.42 6.17
C MET A 20 6.10 5.72 6.93
N ALA A 21 5.05 4.94 6.72
CA ALA A 21 3.78 5.12 7.41
C ALA A 21 3.88 4.91 8.94
N MET A 22 4.79 4.06 9.41
CA MET A 22 5.03 3.90 10.85
C MET A 22 5.91 5.00 11.44
N PHE A 23 7.05 5.31 10.81
CA PHE A 23 8.01 6.25 11.39
C PHE A 23 7.58 7.72 11.23
N PHE A 24 6.84 8.04 10.20
CA PHE A 24 6.32 9.39 9.92
C PHE A 24 4.80 9.47 10.11
N ALA A 25 4.23 8.60 10.92
CA ALA A 25 2.78 8.45 11.11
C ALA A 25 2.07 9.76 11.48
N SER A 26 2.67 10.58 12.34
CA SER A 26 2.09 11.86 12.76
C SER A 26 1.99 12.84 11.60
N SER A 27 3.10 13.06 10.88
CA SER A 27 3.11 13.96 9.72
C SER A 27 2.22 13.47 8.59
N MET A 28 2.25 12.16 8.30
CA MET A 28 1.37 11.57 7.28
C MET A 28 -0.09 11.60 7.71
N GLY A 29 -0.36 11.44 9.01
CA GLY A 29 -1.70 11.51 9.58
C GLY A 29 -2.30 12.91 9.44
N GLU A 30 -1.54 13.96 9.72
CA GLU A 30 -1.97 15.35 9.53
C GLU A 30 -2.19 15.67 8.06
N MET A 31 -1.25 15.29 7.19
CA MET A 31 -1.36 15.50 5.73
C MET A 31 -2.55 14.77 5.09
N ALA A 32 -2.98 13.66 5.67
CA ALA A 32 -4.13 12.88 5.19
C ALA A 32 -5.47 13.50 5.59
N LEU A 33 -5.50 14.45 6.53
CA LEU A 33 -6.71 15.17 6.91
C LEU A 33 -6.97 16.34 5.95
N ALA A 34 -8.24 16.68 5.75
CA ALA A 34 -8.61 17.89 5.02
C ALA A 34 -8.08 19.13 5.76
N GLU A 35 -7.73 20.19 5.03
CA GLU A 35 -7.13 21.40 5.60
C GLU A 35 -7.95 22.01 6.75
N ALA A 36 -9.28 21.90 6.67
CA ALA A 36 -10.18 22.39 7.72
C ALA A 36 -9.98 21.69 9.07
N HIS A 37 -9.31 20.54 9.10
CA HIS A 37 -9.06 19.72 10.29
C HIS A 37 -7.59 19.70 10.72
N HIS A 38 -6.72 20.46 10.03
CA HIS A 38 -5.35 20.64 10.48
C HIS A 38 -5.34 21.40 11.81
N GLY A 39 -4.61 20.87 12.78
CA GLY A 39 -4.57 21.42 14.16
C GLY A 39 -5.63 20.85 15.10
N ASP A 40 -6.52 19.93 14.66
CA ASP A 40 -7.35 19.14 15.58
C ASP A 40 -6.52 17.97 16.14
N ASP A 41 -6.01 18.13 17.35
CA ASP A 41 -5.15 17.16 18.02
C ASP A 41 -5.78 15.76 18.11
N ASN A 42 -7.10 15.66 18.29
CA ASN A 42 -7.80 14.37 18.41
C ASN A 42 -7.84 13.66 17.05
N LEU A 43 -8.15 14.38 15.98
CA LEU A 43 -8.17 13.82 14.63
C LEU A 43 -6.77 13.44 14.17
N ILE A 44 -5.76 14.28 14.43
CA ILE A 44 -4.37 13.98 14.13
C ILE A 44 -3.91 12.74 14.90
N HIS A 45 -4.24 12.62 16.18
CA HIS A 45 -3.90 11.45 16.97
C HIS A 45 -4.56 10.16 16.43
N LEU A 46 -5.85 10.22 16.10
CA LEU A 46 -6.57 9.09 15.51
C LEU A 46 -5.95 8.70 14.16
N SER A 47 -5.71 9.66 13.28
CA SER A 47 -5.08 9.45 11.98
C SER A 47 -3.68 8.85 12.11
N THR A 48 -2.89 9.31 13.11
CA THR A 48 -1.58 8.75 13.44
C THR A 48 -1.66 7.27 13.79
N ILE A 49 -2.59 6.90 14.68
CA ILE A 49 -2.79 5.48 15.06
C ILE A 49 -3.17 4.64 13.84
N MET A 50 -4.04 5.14 12.97
CA MET A 50 -4.42 4.45 11.75
C MET A 50 -3.22 4.25 10.81
N HIS A 51 -2.37 5.28 10.64
CA HIS A 51 -1.17 5.18 9.82
C HIS A 51 -0.15 4.16 10.35
N VAL A 52 0.02 4.09 11.67
CA VAL A 52 0.86 3.05 12.30
C VAL A 52 0.29 1.66 11.99
N GLY A 53 -1.02 1.46 12.13
CA GLY A 53 -1.66 0.17 11.85
C GLY A 53 -1.55 -0.25 10.38
N VAL A 54 -1.87 0.66 9.47
CA VAL A 54 -1.75 0.44 8.01
C VAL A 54 -0.29 0.23 7.61
N GLY A 55 0.62 1.02 8.17
CA GLY A 55 2.07 0.88 7.93
C GLY A 55 2.59 -0.49 8.35
N HIS A 56 2.15 -1.00 9.51
CA HIS A 56 2.49 -2.34 9.95
C HIS A 56 1.99 -3.42 8.97
N ALA A 57 0.76 -3.30 8.49
CA ALA A 57 0.20 -4.23 7.51
C ALA A 57 1.01 -4.21 6.19
N PHE A 58 1.36 -3.05 5.66
CA PHE A 58 2.19 -2.92 4.47
C PHE A 58 3.58 -3.50 4.68
N PHE A 59 4.21 -3.24 5.83
CA PHE A 59 5.50 -3.82 6.18
C PHE A 59 5.44 -5.35 6.17
N MET A 60 4.44 -5.96 6.80
CA MET A 60 4.26 -7.41 6.81
C MET A 60 4.05 -7.98 5.40
N ILE A 61 3.21 -7.34 4.57
CA ILE A 61 3.01 -7.73 3.18
C ILE A 61 4.34 -7.66 2.42
N GLY A 62 5.12 -6.60 2.61
CA GLY A 62 6.42 -6.43 1.97
C GLY A 62 7.39 -7.56 2.33
N ILE A 63 7.50 -7.90 3.60
CA ILE A 63 8.35 -9.01 4.07
C ILE A 63 7.89 -10.36 3.50
N LEU A 64 6.57 -10.62 3.45
CA LEU A 64 6.02 -11.83 2.87
C LEU A 64 6.34 -11.95 1.37
N LEU A 65 6.23 -10.86 0.61
CA LEU A 65 6.60 -10.83 -0.81
C LEU A 65 8.11 -11.09 -1.00
N LEU A 66 8.97 -10.49 -0.17
CA LEU A 66 10.42 -10.69 -0.20
C LEU A 66 10.79 -12.14 0.17
N ALA A 67 10.18 -12.70 1.18
CA ALA A 67 10.41 -14.10 1.58
C ALA A 67 10.01 -15.07 0.45
N SER A 68 8.92 -14.75 -0.26
CA SER A 68 8.36 -15.58 -1.33
C SER A 68 9.09 -15.49 -2.67
N ARG A 69 10.08 -14.61 -2.81
CA ARG A 69 10.82 -14.39 -4.08
C ARG A 69 11.53 -15.63 -4.64
N LYS A 70 11.83 -16.62 -3.76
CA LYS A 70 12.47 -17.89 -4.12
C LYS A 70 11.49 -19.04 -4.26
N ALA A 71 10.19 -18.80 -4.10
CA ALA A 71 9.15 -19.81 -4.24
C ALA A 71 9.04 -20.30 -5.70
N GLY A 72 8.55 -21.51 -5.88
CA GLY A 72 8.23 -22.04 -7.21
C GLY A 72 7.20 -21.16 -7.92
N ILE A 73 7.19 -21.24 -9.27
CA ILE A 73 6.40 -20.34 -10.12
C ILE A 73 4.91 -20.32 -9.79
N ASP A 74 4.33 -21.48 -9.45
CA ASP A 74 2.90 -21.58 -9.15
C ASP A 74 2.57 -20.87 -7.83
N VAL A 75 3.40 -21.01 -6.81
CA VAL A 75 3.26 -20.31 -5.54
C VAL A 75 3.43 -18.81 -5.75
N ALA A 76 4.43 -18.39 -6.52
CA ALA A 76 4.68 -16.99 -6.83
C ALA A 76 3.50 -16.35 -7.59
N LYS A 77 2.88 -17.06 -8.55
CA LYS A 77 1.66 -16.61 -9.23
C LYS A 77 0.49 -16.46 -8.27
N THR A 78 0.28 -17.43 -7.38
CA THR A 78 -0.79 -17.37 -6.38
C THR A 78 -0.63 -16.14 -5.48
N ILE A 79 0.59 -15.85 -5.05
CA ILE A 79 0.90 -14.68 -4.22
C ILE A 79 0.63 -13.36 -4.99
N LEU A 80 1.02 -13.29 -6.27
CA LEU A 80 0.72 -12.12 -7.10
C LEU A 80 -0.78 -11.91 -7.31
N ILE A 81 -1.55 -12.99 -7.50
CA ILE A 81 -3.02 -12.93 -7.59
C ILE A 81 -3.61 -12.41 -6.27
N ALA A 82 -3.19 -12.95 -5.13
CA ALA A 82 -3.65 -12.49 -3.83
C ALA A 82 -3.31 -11.01 -3.59
N TYR A 83 -2.09 -10.58 -3.95
CA TYR A 83 -1.69 -9.18 -3.89
C TYR A 83 -2.58 -8.28 -4.75
N LEU A 84 -2.86 -8.69 -6.00
CA LEU A 84 -3.71 -7.93 -6.92
C LEU A 84 -5.15 -7.79 -6.41
N ILE A 85 -5.71 -8.86 -5.82
CA ILE A 85 -7.04 -8.82 -5.22
C ILE A 85 -7.05 -7.82 -4.04
N GLY A 86 -6.05 -7.90 -3.16
CA GLY A 86 -5.94 -6.98 -2.02
C GLY A 86 -5.76 -5.52 -2.45
N ALA A 87 -4.91 -5.27 -3.45
CA ALA A 87 -4.69 -3.93 -3.99
C ALA A 87 -5.94 -3.38 -4.69
N ALA A 88 -6.67 -4.21 -5.45
CA ALA A 88 -7.94 -3.81 -6.07
C ALA A 88 -8.99 -3.44 -5.00
N ALA A 89 -9.11 -4.23 -3.94
CA ALA A 89 -10.00 -3.93 -2.82
C ALA A 89 -9.61 -2.60 -2.13
N MET A 90 -8.30 -2.37 -1.94
CA MET A 90 -7.80 -1.09 -1.40
C MET A 90 -8.23 0.08 -2.29
N PHE A 91 -8.07 -0.01 -3.61
CA PHE A 91 -8.52 1.06 -4.52
C PHE A 91 -10.02 1.32 -4.43
N VAL A 92 -10.84 0.27 -4.34
CA VAL A 92 -12.30 0.45 -4.13
C VAL A 92 -12.55 1.26 -2.86
N VAL A 93 -11.93 0.92 -1.73
CA VAL A 93 -12.08 1.66 -0.47
C VAL A 93 -11.58 3.11 -0.60
N MET A 94 -10.42 3.30 -1.24
CA MET A 94 -9.86 4.65 -1.44
C MET A 94 -10.81 5.55 -2.24
N PHE A 95 -11.42 5.06 -3.32
CA PHE A 95 -12.32 5.87 -4.14
C PHE A 95 -13.74 6.00 -3.58
N THR A 96 -14.26 5.00 -2.88
CA THR A 96 -15.66 5.01 -2.44
C THR A 96 -15.84 5.50 -1.00
N VAL A 97 -14.86 5.31 -0.13
CA VAL A 97 -14.93 5.69 1.28
C VAL A 97 -14.07 6.92 1.54
N ILE A 98 -12.77 6.83 1.28
CA ILE A 98 -11.83 7.91 1.60
C ILE A 98 -12.03 9.11 0.68
N GLY A 99 -12.16 8.88 -0.64
CA GLY A 99 -12.36 9.95 -1.62
C GLY A 99 -13.69 10.68 -1.52
N GLN A 100 -14.65 10.18 -0.74
CA GLN A 100 -15.92 10.84 -0.47
C GLN A 100 -16.02 11.42 0.95
N SER A 101 -14.98 11.26 1.74
CA SER A 101 -14.93 11.76 3.13
C SER A 101 -14.57 13.24 3.17
N GLU A 102 -15.37 14.04 3.86
CA GLU A 102 -15.05 15.46 4.11
C GLU A 102 -13.88 15.61 5.12
N LEU A 103 -13.56 14.55 5.86
CA LEU A 103 -12.48 14.56 6.85
C LEU A 103 -11.10 14.32 6.23
N MET A 104 -11.05 13.71 5.03
CA MET A 104 -9.80 13.23 4.45
C MET A 104 -9.40 14.05 3.21
N ASN A 105 -8.13 14.37 3.13
CA ASN A 105 -7.54 14.92 1.91
C ASN A 105 -7.22 13.77 0.97
N PHE A 106 -8.00 13.60 -0.09
CA PHE A 106 -7.79 12.58 -1.09
C PHE A 106 -7.42 13.20 -2.44
N SER A 107 -6.28 12.79 -2.97
CA SER A 107 -5.90 13.13 -4.35
C SER A 107 -5.41 11.87 -5.07
N ILE A 108 -5.59 11.85 -6.39
CA ILE A 108 -5.14 10.74 -7.23
C ILE A 108 -3.60 10.58 -7.18
N GLU A 109 -2.89 11.65 -6.89
CA GLU A 109 -1.43 11.68 -6.78
C GLU A 109 -0.95 10.84 -5.60
N MET A 110 -1.73 10.75 -4.52
CA MET A 110 -1.40 9.95 -3.34
C MET A 110 -1.38 8.45 -3.65
N ILE A 111 -2.24 7.99 -4.57
CA ILE A 111 -2.34 6.58 -4.94
C ILE A 111 -1.62 6.24 -6.25
N ALA A 112 -1.09 7.24 -6.95
CA ALA A 112 -0.40 7.02 -8.22
C ALA A 112 0.77 6.00 -8.12
N PRO A 113 1.62 6.03 -7.09
CA PRO A 113 2.64 5.00 -6.91
C PRO A 113 2.05 3.59 -6.80
N ASP A 114 0.99 3.40 -6.01
CA ASP A 114 0.33 2.10 -5.85
C ASP A 114 -0.27 1.60 -7.16
N MET A 115 -0.83 2.49 -7.98
CA MET A 115 -1.32 2.14 -9.32
C MET A 115 -0.19 1.62 -10.23
N VAL A 116 0.98 2.24 -10.19
CA VAL A 116 2.16 1.78 -10.94
C VAL A 116 2.58 0.38 -10.49
N PHE A 117 2.64 0.13 -9.18
CA PHE A 117 3.00 -1.18 -8.65
C PHE A 117 1.91 -2.24 -8.88
N PHE A 118 0.65 -1.84 -8.93
CA PHE A 118 -0.45 -2.71 -9.36
C PHE A 118 -0.27 -3.18 -10.80
N VAL A 119 0.00 -2.27 -11.73
CA VAL A 119 0.29 -2.61 -13.14
C VAL A 119 1.54 -3.49 -13.25
N LEU A 120 2.58 -3.22 -12.46
CA LEU A 120 3.78 -4.04 -12.40
C LEU A 120 3.48 -5.47 -11.94
N ALA A 121 2.58 -5.64 -10.97
CA ALA A 121 2.15 -6.95 -10.50
C ALA A 121 1.40 -7.73 -11.59
N ILE A 122 0.49 -7.08 -12.33
CA ILE A 122 -0.19 -7.69 -13.50
C ILE A 122 0.85 -8.14 -14.53
N PHE A 123 1.79 -7.26 -14.86
CA PHE A 123 2.84 -7.59 -15.83
C PHE A 123 3.69 -8.78 -15.37
N GLY A 124 4.05 -8.81 -14.07
CA GLY A 124 4.78 -9.93 -13.47
C GLY A 124 4.00 -11.24 -13.52
N LEU A 125 2.68 -11.21 -13.34
CA LEU A 125 1.81 -12.38 -13.43
C LEU A 125 1.70 -12.91 -14.87
N VAL A 126 1.47 -12.02 -15.84
CA VAL A 126 1.30 -12.40 -17.27
C VAL A 126 2.61 -12.90 -17.89
N LYS A 127 3.74 -12.32 -17.51
CA LYS A 127 5.07 -12.69 -18.00
C LYS A 127 5.81 -13.69 -17.10
N ALA A 128 5.11 -14.33 -16.19
CA ALA A 128 5.68 -15.27 -15.24
C ALA A 128 6.38 -16.45 -15.96
N LYS A 129 7.69 -16.57 -15.73
CA LYS A 129 8.56 -17.65 -16.19
C LYS A 129 9.44 -18.10 -15.03
#